data_6e03df2f5a4a494f27df74483b6d9cf7
#
_entry.id   6e03df2f5a4a494f27df74483b6d9cf7
#
_cell.length_a   1.000
_cell.length_b   1.000
_cell.length_c   1.000
_cell.angle_alpha   90.00
_cell.angle_beta   90.00
_cell.angle_gamma   90.00
#
_symmetry.space_group_name_H-M   'P 1'
#
loop_
_entity.id
_entity.type
_entity.pdbx_description
1 polymer ?
#
loop_
_entity_poly.entity_id
_entity_poly.type
_entity_poly.pdbx_seq_one_letter_code
_entity_poly.pdbx_strand_id
1 'polypeptide(L)'
;MQKALLVIDLQNDYFPGGNFELWNTSNVLQNTLKAIEKAKQQGVAIVLVQHIANPANGVSPFFNEGSKGVDIHPAILAAAPEAPIVIKRFADSFEATELEAKLTQLGTKEILVCGMMTQNCVTHTAISRAAEKYKTSILTDCCTTVSEIFHMIALGAVATRMTLQTSAEAF
;
A
#
# COMPACT_ATOMS: atom_id res chain seq x y z
N MET A 1 -17.68 3.80 11.90
CA MET A 1 -16.65 2.78 12.16
C MET A 1 -15.32 3.40 11.87
N GLN A 2 -14.30 3.20 12.72
CA GLN A 2 -13.00 3.82 12.48
C GLN A 2 -12.25 3.10 11.35
N LYS A 3 -11.98 3.83 10.26
CA LYS A 3 -11.29 3.33 9.08
C LYS A 3 -9.82 3.73 9.10
N ALA A 4 -8.97 2.96 8.44
CA ALA A 4 -7.61 3.35 8.10
C ALA A 4 -7.32 3.07 6.62
N LEU A 5 -6.65 3.99 5.95
CA LEU A 5 -6.10 3.85 4.59
C LEU A 5 -4.64 3.41 4.70
N LEU A 6 -4.33 2.22 4.21
CA LEU A 6 -2.97 1.70 4.11
C LEU A 6 -2.42 1.98 2.70
N VAL A 7 -1.39 2.82 2.62
CA VAL A 7 -0.72 3.19 1.35
C VAL A 7 0.60 2.43 1.30
N ILE A 8 0.64 1.36 0.50
CA ILE A 8 1.71 0.36 0.51
C ILE A 8 2.69 0.59 -0.64
N ASP A 9 3.96 0.78 -0.30
CA ASP A 9 5.13 0.75 -1.19
C ASP A 9 5.04 1.69 -2.41
N LEU A 10 4.43 2.88 -2.28
CA LEU A 10 4.54 3.92 -3.29
C LEU A 10 5.94 4.59 -3.18
N GLN A 11 6.96 3.86 -3.61
CA GLN A 11 8.39 4.21 -3.49
C GLN A 11 9.02 4.48 -4.86
N ASN A 12 10.07 5.30 -4.88
CA ASN A 12 10.64 5.84 -6.12
C ASN A 12 11.11 4.79 -7.12
N ASP A 13 11.58 3.60 -6.68
CA ASP A 13 12.01 2.54 -7.58
C ASP A 13 10.89 2.02 -8.50
N TYR A 14 9.62 2.17 -8.13
CA TYR A 14 8.47 1.74 -8.91
C TYR A 14 7.97 2.80 -9.92
N PHE A 15 8.50 4.02 -9.87
CA PHE A 15 8.11 5.11 -10.74
C PHE A 15 9.10 5.31 -11.90
N PRO A 16 8.75 6.09 -12.94
CA PRO A 16 9.64 6.37 -14.07
C PRO A 16 11.03 6.84 -13.64
N GLY A 17 12.06 6.15 -14.15
CA GLY A 17 13.45 6.40 -13.79
C GLY A 17 13.94 5.67 -12.54
N GLY A 18 13.09 4.90 -11.86
CA GLY A 18 13.47 3.98 -10.80
C GLY A 18 14.01 2.65 -11.32
N ASN A 19 14.49 1.79 -10.43
CA ASN A 19 15.13 0.52 -10.80
C ASN A 19 14.13 -0.56 -11.25
N PHE A 20 12.84 -0.39 -10.94
CA PHE A 20 11.79 -1.38 -11.25
C PHE A 20 10.48 -0.68 -11.59
N GLU A 21 10.46 0.05 -12.70
CA GLU A 21 9.28 0.81 -13.13
C GLU A 21 8.08 -0.09 -13.38
N LEU A 22 6.93 0.27 -12.79
CA LEU A 22 5.68 -0.47 -12.93
C LEU A 22 4.76 0.19 -13.98
N TRP A 23 3.76 -0.58 -14.41
CA TRP A 23 2.71 -0.12 -15.30
C TRP A 23 1.79 0.90 -14.61
N ASN A 24 1.37 1.93 -15.35
CA ASN A 24 0.30 2.88 -14.97
C ASN A 24 0.53 3.65 -13.65
N THR A 25 1.77 3.81 -13.21
CA THR A 25 2.10 4.41 -11.91
C THR A 25 1.62 5.87 -11.78
N SER A 26 1.63 6.64 -12.86
CA SER A 26 1.19 8.04 -12.83
C SER A 26 -0.29 8.18 -12.49
N ASN A 27 -1.16 7.36 -13.10
CA ASN A 27 -2.59 7.37 -12.79
C ASN A 27 -2.86 6.89 -11.37
N VAL A 28 -2.18 5.81 -10.95
CA VAL A 28 -2.31 5.26 -9.60
C VAL A 28 -1.86 6.26 -8.55
N LEU A 29 -0.77 6.99 -8.80
CA LEU A 29 -0.33 8.07 -7.92
C LEU A 29 -1.42 9.14 -7.77
N GLN A 30 -1.99 9.62 -8.89
CA GLN A 30 -3.05 10.64 -8.86
C GLN A 30 -4.30 10.16 -8.11
N ASN A 31 -4.73 8.92 -8.33
CA ASN A 31 -5.88 8.34 -7.63
C ASN A 31 -5.58 8.18 -6.13
N THR A 32 -4.38 7.73 -5.78
CA THR A 32 -3.96 7.61 -4.36
C THR A 32 -3.91 8.97 -3.67
N LEU A 33 -3.41 10.01 -4.33
CA LEU A 33 -3.41 11.37 -3.77
C LEU A 33 -4.84 11.87 -3.50
N LYS A 34 -5.78 11.63 -4.43
CA LYS A 34 -7.22 11.95 -4.23
C LYS A 34 -7.82 11.13 -3.08
N ALA A 35 -7.47 9.84 -2.97
CA ALA A 35 -7.92 8.99 -1.87
C ALA A 35 -7.40 9.48 -0.51
N ILE A 36 -6.12 9.90 -0.42
CA ILE A 36 -5.52 10.51 0.76
C ILE A 36 -6.27 11.80 1.15
N GLU A 37 -6.56 12.67 0.17
CA GLU A 37 -7.30 13.91 0.42
C GLU A 37 -8.70 13.61 1.00
N LYS A 38 -9.45 12.70 0.39
CA LYS A 38 -10.78 12.31 0.87
C LYS A 38 -10.70 11.63 2.26
N ALA A 39 -9.71 10.78 2.49
CA ALA A 39 -9.46 10.17 3.80
C ALA A 39 -9.29 11.26 4.89
N LYS A 40 -8.47 12.29 4.62
CA LYS A 40 -8.28 13.42 5.53
C LYS A 40 -9.57 14.19 5.79
N GLN A 41 -10.35 14.49 4.74
CA GLN A 41 -11.63 15.20 4.85
C GLN A 41 -12.65 14.43 5.69
N GLN A 42 -12.60 13.09 5.66
CA GLN A 42 -13.51 12.21 6.41
C GLN A 42 -12.96 11.74 7.76
N GLY A 43 -11.78 12.21 8.18
CA GLY A 43 -11.16 11.78 9.43
C GLY A 43 -10.71 10.31 9.43
N VAL A 44 -10.47 9.74 8.25
CA VAL A 44 -9.91 8.39 8.10
C VAL A 44 -8.41 8.44 8.34
N ALA A 45 -7.92 7.58 9.23
CA ALA A 45 -6.49 7.49 9.52
C ALA A 45 -5.70 7.01 8.29
N ILE A 46 -4.50 7.53 8.10
CA ILE A 46 -3.61 7.13 7.01
C ILE A 46 -2.36 6.51 7.61
N VAL A 47 -1.94 5.37 7.07
CA VAL A 47 -0.67 4.71 7.43
C VAL A 47 0.10 4.47 6.14
N LEU A 48 1.31 4.99 6.07
CA LEU A 48 2.23 4.72 4.97
C LEU A 48 3.04 3.47 5.30
N VAL A 49 3.20 2.60 4.31
CA VAL A 49 4.03 1.39 4.43
C VAL A 49 5.20 1.51 3.48
N GLN A 50 6.40 1.28 3.97
CA GLN A 50 7.65 1.34 3.21
C GLN A 50 8.35 0.00 3.27
N HIS A 51 8.63 -0.59 2.11
CA HIS A 51 9.43 -1.79 1.99
C HIS A 51 10.92 -1.42 1.91
N ILE A 52 11.74 -2.04 2.75
CA ILE A 52 13.19 -1.96 2.65
C ILE A 52 13.71 -3.40 2.47
N ALA A 53 14.45 -3.63 1.39
CA ALA A 53 15.04 -4.94 1.12
C ALA A 53 15.95 -5.37 2.29
N ASN A 54 15.91 -6.67 2.64
CA ASN A 54 16.74 -7.17 3.71
C ASN A 54 18.21 -7.27 3.26
N PRO A 55 19.13 -6.46 3.81
CA PRO A 55 20.53 -6.46 3.38
C PRO A 55 21.25 -7.79 3.66
N ALA A 56 20.75 -8.62 4.57
CA ALA A 56 21.29 -9.95 4.82
C ALA A 56 21.14 -10.90 3.60
N ASN A 57 20.23 -10.61 2.68
CA ASN A 57 20.02 -11.37 1.45
C ASN A 57 20.86 -10.87 0.26
N GLY A 58 21.77 -9.90 0.50
CA GLY A 58 22.56 -9.25 -0.54
C GLY A 58 21.83 -8.07 -1.20
N VAL A 59 22.35 -7.61 -2.34
CA VAL A 59 21.77 -6.50 -3.10
C VAL A 59 20.50 -6.95 -3.82
N SER A 60 19.40 -6.26 -3.55
CA SER A 60 18.12 -6.48 -4.20
C SER A 60 18.04 -5.71 -5.54
N PRO A 61 17.20 -6.16 -6.50
CA PRO A 61 16.92 -5.37 -7.72
C PRO A 61 16.36 -3.97 -7.44
N PHE A 62 15.66 -3.79 -6.32
CA PHE A 62 15.05 -2.51 -5.91
C PHE A 62 14.91 -2.45 -4.39
N PHE A 63 14.63 -1.25 -3.87
CA PHE A 63 14.41 -0.93 -2.45
C PHE A 63 15.60 -1.20 -1.52
N ASN A 64 16.82 -1.05 -2.04
CA ASN A 64 18.01 -1.19 -1.22
C ASN A 64 18.10 -0.04 -0.20
N GLU A 65 18.42 -0.38 1.05
CA GLU A 65 18.58 0.58 2.14
C GLU A 65 19.59 1.68 1.78
N GLY A 66 19.23 2.95 2.03
CA GLY A 66 20.07 4.11 1.71
C GLY A 66 20.05 4.55 0.25
N SER A 67 19.34 3.86 -0.65
CA SER A 67 19.15 4.30 -2.03
C SER A 67 18.04 5.36 -2.11
N LYS A 68 18.06 6.21 -3.16
CA LYS A 68 16.93 7.11 -3.45
C LYS A 68 15.66 6.36 -3.89
N GLY A 69 15.83 5.15 -4.44
CA GLY A 69 14.75 4.31 -4.91
C GLY A 69 13.86 3.78 -3.80
N VAL A 70 14.43 3.56 -2.59
CA VAL A 70 13.70 3.06 -1.43
C VAL A 70 12.81 4.12 -0.80
N ASP A 71 13.05 5.40 -1.04
CA ASP A 71 12.27 6.49 -0.44
C ASP A 71 10.82 6.48 -0.94
N ILE A 72 9.89 6.76 -0.05
CA ILE A 72 8.49 6.97 -0.41
C ILE A 72 8.41 8.16 -1.38
N HIS A 73 7.56 8.05 -2.39
CA HIS A 73 7.38 9.09 -3.39
C HIS A 73 7.05 10.44 -2.74
N PRO A 74 7.76 11.54 -3.11
CA PRO A 74 7.65 12.83 -2.41
C PRO A 74 6.24 13.39 -2.38
N ALA A 75 5.43 13.17 -3.41
CA ALA A 75 4.04 13.62 -3.44
C ALA A 75 3.17 12.91 -2.38
N ILE A 76 3.44 11.65 -2.07
CA ILE A 76 2.74 10.90 -1.01
C ILE A 76 3.12 11.45 0.36
N LEU A 77 4.41 11.68 0.61
CA LEU A 77 4.87 12.30 1.86
C LEU A 77 4.27 13.71 2.05
N ALA A 78 4.21 14.51 0.99
CA ALA A 78 3.62 15.84 1.05
C ALA A 78 2.10 15.80 1.30
N ALA A 79 1.39 14.80 0.76
CA ALA A 79 -0.05 14.65 0.95
C ALA A 79 -0.43 14.17 2.36
N ALA A 80 0.46 13.40 3.02
CA ALA A 80 0.20 12.84 4.34
C ALA A 80 1.44 13.00 5.27
N PRO A 81 1.89 14.23 5.59
CA PRO A 81 3.13 14.46 6.31
C PRO A 81 3.11 13.94 7.76
N GLU A 82 1.92 13.85 8.35
CA GLU A 82 1.75 13.37 9.74
C GLU A 82 1.44 11.86 9.82
N ALA A 83 1.34 11.17 8.68
CA ALA A 83 1.02 9.76 8.67
C ALA A 83 2.18 8.92 9.22
N PRO A 84 1.93 7.98 10.13
CA PRO A 84 2.96 7.08 10.60
C PRO A 84 3.47 6.22 9.44
N ILE A 85 4.78 5.99 9.40
CA ILE A 85 5.42 5.09 8.44
C ILE A 85 5.70 3.77 9.15
N VAL A 86 5.25 2.67 8.54
CA VAL A 86 5.56 1.30 8.95
C VAL A 86 6.59 0.73 7.98
N ILE A 87 7.73 0.34 8.50
CA ILE A 87 8.78 -0.31 7.71
C ILE A 87 8.56 -1.82 7.72
N LYS A 88 8.61 -2.43 6.54
CA LYS A 88 8.52 -3.88 6.37
C LYS A 88 9.66 -4.44 5.53
N ARG A 89 9.90 -5.75 5.68
CA ARG A 89 10.88 -6.52 4.91
C ARG A 89 10.26 -7.74 4.22
N PHE A 90 8.96 -7.95 4.41
CA PHE A 90 8.18 -9.05 3.81
C PHE A 90 7.06 -8.48 2.95
N ALA A 91 6.44 -9.32 2.10
CA ALA A 91 5.30 -8.90 1.28
C ALA A 91 4.11 -8.49 2.15
N ASP A 92 3.79 -9.27 3.18
CA ASP A 92 2.76 -8.96 4.16
C ASP A 92 3.20 -7.78 5.04
N SER A 93 2.41 -6.70 5.06
CA SER A 93 2.70 -5.52 5.89
C SER A 93 2.54 -5.75 7.39
N PHE A 94 1.90 -6.83 7.80
CA PHE A 94 1.79 -7.22 9.21
C PHE A 94 2.98 -8.06 9.70
N GLU A 95 3.68 -8.72 8.79
CA GLU A 95 4.75 -9.66 9.13
C GLU A 95 5.97 -8.93 9.73
N ALA A 96 6.24 -9.21 11.00
CA ALA A 96 7.35 -8.63 11.78
C ALA A 96 7.39 -7.09 11.75
N THR A 97 6.22 -6.44 11.83
CA THR A 97 6.08 -4.97 11.83
C THR A 97 5.24 -4.46 12.99
N GLU A 98 5.18 -3.13 13.13
CA GLU A 98 4.33 -2.45 14.10
C GLU A 98 2.90 -2.16 13.58
N LEU A 99 2.53 -2.60 12.37
CA LEU A 99 1.27 -2.21 11.74
C LEU A 99 0.07 -2.55 12.61
N GLU A 100 0.02 -3.77 13.16
CA GLU A 100 -1.09 -4.21 14.01
C GLU A 100 -1.23 -3.35 15.27
N ALA A 101 -0.11 -3.02 15.92
CA ALA A 101 -0.12 -2.16 17.10
C ALA A 101 -0.63 -0.75 16.77
N LYS A 102 -0.19 -0.17 15.64
CA LYS A 102 -0.65 1.15 15.18
C LYS A 102 -2.15 1.15 14.87
N LEU A 103 -2.66 0.15 14.15
CA LEU A 103 -4.09 0.03 13.84
C LEU A 103 -4.93 -0.16 15.10
N THR A 104 -4.42 -0.90 16.07
CA THR A 104 -5.08 -1.08 17.37
C THR A 104 -5.14 0.24 18.15
N GLN A 105 -4.05 0.98 18.21
CA GLN A 105 -3.99 2.31 18.84
C GLN A 105 -4.96 3.29 18.20
N LEU A 106 -5.14 3.22 16.88
CA LEU A 106 -6.09 4.02 16.12
C LEU A 106 -7.56 3.56 16.28
N GLY A 107 -7.79 2.46 16.99
CA GLY A 107 -9.14 1.88 17.14
C GLY A 107 -9.74 1.38 15.83
N THR A 108 -8.92 1.04 14.85
CA THR A 108 -9.34 0.67 13.51
C THR A 108 -10.19 -0.58 13.49
N LYS A 109 -11.26 -0.58 12.70
CA LYS A 109 -12.18 -1.72 12.45
C LYS A 109 -12.27 -2.07 10.98
N GLU A 110 -11.94 -1.13 10.10
CA GLU A 110 -11.96 -1.30 8.66
C GLU A 110 -10.64 -0.79 8.06
N ILE A 111 -10.03 -1.56 7.17
CA ILE A 111 -8.83 -1.17 6.43
C ILE A 111 -9.12 -1.10 4.93
N LEU A 112 -8.69 0.00 4.33
CA LEU A 112 -8.68 0.22 2.89
C LEU A 112 -7.23 0.06 2.45
N VAL A 113 -6.96 -0.93 1.61
CA VAL A 113 -5.59 -1.25 1.16
C VAL A 113 -5.37 -0.75 -0.25
N CYS A 114 -4.29 -0.03 -0.49
CA CYS A 114 -3.87 0.41 -1.82
C CYS A 114 -2.35 0.39 -1.96
N GLY A 115 -1.86 0.48 -3.18
CA GLY A 115 -0.43 0.58 -3.45
C GLY A 115 0.13 -0.43 -4.44
N MET A 116 1.36 -0.86 -4.22
CA MET A 116 2.17 -1.64 -5.17
C MET A 116 2.94 -2.75 -4.45
N MET A 117 3.15 -3.94 -5.05
CA MET A 117 2.51 -4.43 -6.29
C MET A 117 1.22 -5.19 -5.95
N THR A 118 0.23 -5.10 -6.82
CA THR A 118 -1.10 -5.71 -6.58
C THR A 118 -1.02 -7.19 -6.20
N GLN A 119 -0.30 -8.02 -6.97
CA GLN A 119 -0.18 -9.49 -6.73
C GLN A 119 0.76 -9.84 -5.57
N ASN A 120 1.45 -8.88 -4.99
CA ASN A 120 2.43 -9.11 -3.93
C ASN A 120 2.04 -8.38 -2.64
N CYS A 121 2.62 -7.22 -2.36
CA CYS A 121 2.47 -6.54 -1.08
C CYS A 121 1.00 -6.17 -0.77
N VAL A 122 0.22 -5.78 -1.77
CA VAL A 122 -1.19 -5.44 -1.62
C VAL A 122 -2.02 -6.66 -1.22
N THR A 123 -1.98 -7.72 -2.05
CA THR A 123 -2.79 -8.92 -1.77
C THR A 123 -2.31 -9.69 -0.55
N HIS A 124 -0.99 -9.85 -0.33
CA HIS A 124 -0.48 -10.51 0.88
C HIS A 124 -0.94 -9.79 2.15
N THR A 125 -0.89 -8.46 2.18
CA THR A 125 -1.39 -7.69 3.32
C THR A 125 -2.89 -7.85 3.49
N ALA A 126 -3.65 -7.77 2.40
CA ALA A 126 -5.11 -7.82 2.45
C ALA A 126 -5.65 -9.20 2.88
N ILE A 127 -4.98 -10.31 2.53
CA ILE A 127 -5.37 -11.67 2.91
C ILE A 127 -4.61 -12.20 4.13
N SER A 128 -3.79 -11.38 4.76
CA SER A 128 -3.05 -11.76 5.96
C SER A 128 -4.00 -12.25 7.05
N ARG A 129 -3.56 -13.27 7.81
CA ARG A 129 -4.30 -13.74 8.98
C ARG A 129 -4.53 -12.60 10.00
N ALA A 130 -3.57 -11.68 10.12
CA ALA A 130 -3.71 -10.51 10.98
C ALA A 130 -4.78 -9.53 10.47
N ALA A 131 -5.06 -9.51 9.15
CA ALA A 131 -6.10 -8.69 8.55
C ALA A 131 -7.52 -9.24 8.76
N GLU A 132 -7.70 -10.52 9.10
CA GLU A 132 -9.01 -11.18 9.22
C GLU A 132 -9.93 -10.52 10.27
N LYS A 133 -9.37 -9.85 11.26
CA LYS A 133 -10.14 -9.13 12.29
C LYS A 133 -10.68 -7.76 11.83
N TYR A 134 -10.25 -7.27 10.67
CA TYR A 134 -10.71 -6.04 10.07
C TYR A 134 -11.65 -6.31 8.90
N LYS A 135 -12.60 -5.41 8.67
CA LYS A 135 -13.28 -5.37 7.38
C LYS A 135 -12.28 -4.81 6.35
N THR A 136 -11.78 -5.69 5.47
CA THR A 136 -10.72 -5.35 4.53
C THR A 136 -11.27 -5.15 3.13
N SER A 137 -10.86 -4.05 2.48
CA SER A 137 -11.14 -3.75 1.07
C SER A 137 -9.88 -3.34 0.34
N ILE A 138 -9.79 -3.65 -0.96
CA ILE A 138 -8.72 -3.17 -1.84
C ILE A 138 -9.28 -2.06 -2.72
N LEU A 139 -8.58 -0.91 -2.78
CA LEU A 139 -8.90 0.19 -3.68
C LEU A 139 -8.25 -0.08 -5.04
N THR A 140 -9.02 -0.63 -5.97
CA THR A 140 -8.51 -1.20 -7.22
C THR A 140 -7.86 -0.17 -8.13
N ASP A 141 -8.40 1.03 -8.19
CA ASP A 141 -7.89 2.17 -8.97
C ASP A 141 -6.66 2.87 -8.36
N CYS A 142 -6.33 2.50 -7.12
CA CYS A 142 -5.14 2.95 -6.38
C CYS A 142 -4.07 1.86 -6.27
N CYS A 143 -4.15 0.79 -7.09
CA CYS A 143 -3.18 -0.30 -7.12
C CYS A 143 -2.60 -0.49 -8.52
N THR A 144 -1.36 -0.95 -8.60
CA THR A 144 -0.72 -1.35 -9.85
C THR A 144 0.37 -2.39 -9.64
N THR A 145 0.90 -2.89 -10.75
CA THR A 145 1.99 -3.85 -10.82
C THR A 145 2.70 -3.76 -12.18
N VAL A 146 3.41 -4.80 -12.59
CA VAL A 146 4.23 -4.84 -13.80
C VAL A 146 3.43 -4.73 -15.11
N SER A 147 2.15 -5.13 -15.11
CA SER A 147 1.26 -5.01 -16.27
C SER A 147 -0.21 -5.09 -15.86
N GLU A 148 -1.10 -4.65 -16.76
CA GLU A 148 -2.55 -4.73 -16.58
C GLU A 148 -3.04 -6.16 -16.35
N ILE A 149 -2.50 -7.11 -17.13
CA ILE A 149 -2.90 -8.53 -17.02
C ILE A 149 -2.59 -9.08 -15.62
N PHE A 150 -1.38 -8.83 -15.10
CA PHE A 150 -1.04 -9.27 -13.75
C PHE A 150 -1.88 -8.59 -12.68
N HIS A 151 -2.22 -7.30 -12.86
CA HIS A 151 -3.12 -6.57 -11.98
C HIS A 151 -4.50 -7.23 -11.92
N MET A 152 -5.10 -7.51 -13.08
CA MET A 152 -6.43 -8.13 -13.18
C MET A 152 -6.45 -9.54 -12.60
N ILE A 153 -5.43 -10.36 -12.86
CA ILE A 153 -5.32 -11.72 -12.32
C ILE A 153 -5.22 -11.66 -10.78
N ALA A 154 -4.40 -10.76 -10.24
CA ALA A 154 -4.23 -10.62 -8.80
C ALA A 154 -5.53 -10.21 -8.09
N LEU A 155 -6.26 -9.25 -8.65
CA LEU A 155 -7.57 -8.84 -8.11
C LEU A 155 -8.58 -9.98 -8.20
N GLY A 156 -8.64 -10.69 -9.33
CA GLY A 156 -9.52 -11.85 -9.52
C GLY A 156 -9.26 -12.97 -8.50
N ALA A 157 -7.99 -13.21 -8.15
CA ALA A 157 -7.62 -14.23 -7.18
C ALA A 157 -8.15 -13.98 -5.75
N VAL A 158 -8.37 -12.73 -5.38
CA VAL A 158 -8.85 -12.36 -4.04
C VAL A 158 -10.31 -11.89 -4.00
N ALA A 159 -10.96 -11.75 -5.15
CA ALA A 159 -12.32 -11.21 -5.28
C ALA A 159 -13.39 -12.01 -4.51
N THR A 160 -13.15 -13.29 -4.25
CA THR A 160 -14.07 -14.15 -3.48
C THR A 160 -13.89 -14.02 -1.97
N ARG A 161 -12.83 -13.37 -1.52
CA ARG A 161 -12.45 -13.29 -0.09
C ARG A 161 -12.64 -11.90 0.51
N MET A 162 -12.68 -10.86 -0.31
CA MET A 162 -12.73 -9.48 0.17
C MET A 162 -13.43 -8.55 -0.81
N THR A 163 -13.76 -7.36 -0.34
CA THR A 163 -14.37 -6.31 -1.15
C THR A 163 -13.31 -5.66 -2.05
N LEU A 164 -13.58 -5.65 -3.35
CA LEU A 164 -12.86 -4.84 -4.33
C LEU A 164 -13.73 -3.62 -4.66
N GLN A 165 -13.18 -2.42 -4.54
CA GLN A 165 -13.91 -1.18 -4.81
C GLN A 165 -12.94 -0.11 -5.31
N THR A 166 -13.47 0.90 -5.97
CA THR A 166 -12.67 2.08 -6.34
C THR A 166 -12.55 3.04 -5.16
N SER A 167 -11.60 3.96 -5.24
CA SER A 167 -11.47 5.03 -4.23
C SER A 167 -12.70 5.93 -4.17
N ALA A 168 -13.43 6.09 -5.28
CA ALA A 168 -14.67 6.86 -5.34
C ALA A 168 -15.85 6.17 -4.62
N GLU A 169 -15.84 4.83 -4.57
CA GLU A 169 -16.87 4.04 -3.85
C GLU A 169 -16.58 3.93 -2.35
N ALA A 170 -15.30 4.07 -1.95
CA ALA A 170 -14.84 3.92 -0.57
C ALA A 170 -15.03 5.20 0.26
N PHE A 171 -15.00 6.36 -0.43
CA PHE A 171 -15.09 7.71 0.12
C PHE A 171 -16.20 8.49 -0.58
#